data_74a1f298982156110d96e30aef359401
#
_entry.id   74a1f298982156110d96e30aef359401
#
_cell.length_a   1.000
_cell.length_b   1.000
_cell.length_c   1.000
_cell.angle_alpha   90.00
_cell.angle_beta   90.00
_cell.angle_gamma   90.00
#
_symmetry.space_group_name_H-M   'P 1'
#
loop_
_entity.id
_entity.type
_entity.pdbx_description
1 polymer ?
#
loop_
_entity_poly.entity_id
_entity_poly.type
_entity_poly.pdbx_seq_one_letter_code
_entity_poly.pdbx_strand_id
1 'polypeptide(L)'
;MKKWFKKIGQPFLKKDEAKEKETTPTIEQKEIKEKETTPLVTQVEEKETKKNTKSWFNKLGDNFKKTSSNIRKAIFVKRLDEKSLEEIEEAFLISDLGVNNTNLLIDELKNKKINTNNNTQENVAEFLEKQFSNINHELNLKPNKDLRVVLVFGVNGSGKTTTIAKLAKKGKDKKLKVLLAAADTFRAAAKEQIEKWANIIQIEVLSGNIGEDPSSVVFKAHRKAIDEKFDLLIIDTAGRLHNKVELMEELKKMTRIIQKNDEEAPHNKILVLDSTIGQNTYNQIDSFHQSVGLTGVIMTKLDGSAKGGSLIGITRKYSLPIHALGVGEKIDDLIPFIPKDFINALLGDNTGEKK
;
A
#
# COMPACT_ATOMS: atom_id res chain seq x y z
N MET A 1 36.36 38.30 -37.18
CA MET A 1 37.85 38.24 -37.09
C MET A 1 38.27 36.87 -36.59
N LYS A 2 38.89 36.12 -37.49
CA LYS A 2 40.08 35.25 -37.38
C LYS A 2 40.07 34.25 -36.23
N LYS A 3 39.85 32.95 -36.55
CA LYS A 3 40.81 31.91 -36.91
C LYS A 3 41.72 31.49 -35.75
N TRP A 4 41.66 30.22 -35.34
CA TRP A 4 42.81 29.34 -35.45
C TRP A 4 42.42 27.86 -35.52
N PHE A 5 42.98 27.21 -36.53
CA PHE A 5 42.87 25.84 -36.97
C PHE A 5 44.18 25.08 -36.70
N LYS A 6 44.10 23.76 -36.58
CA LYS A 6 45.08 22.72 -36.97
C LYS A 6 46.13 22.25 -35.98
N LYS A 7 46.12 20.93 -35.71
CA LYS A 7 47.03 19.89 -36.30
C LYS A 7 46.68 18.54 -35.60
N ILE A 8 46.22 17.52 -36.32
CA ILE A 8 46.82 16.47 -37.15
C ILE A 8 47.75 15.53 -36.36
N GLY A 9 47.42 14.21 -36.47
CA GLY A 9 48.34 13.11 -36.28
C GLY A 9 47.69 11.74 -35.97
N GLN A 10 47.31 10.99 -37.02
CA GLN A 10 47.24 9.52 -37.04
C GLN A 10 48.52 9.02 -37.70
N PRO A 11 48.80 7.72 -37.89
CA PRO A 11 48.40 6.46 -37.27
C PRO A 11 49.62 5.53 -36.99
N PHE A 12 49.43 4.37 -36.35
CA PHE A 12 50.31 3.21 -36.59
C PHE A 12 49.56 1.88 -36.36
N LEU A 13 49.42 1.17 -37.48
CA LEU A 13 49.10 -0.25 -37.56
C LEU A 13 50.37 -1.08 -37.26
N LYS A 14 50.24 -2.19 -36.54
CA LYS A 14 51.00 -3.40 -36.78
C LYS A 14 50.19 -4.65 -36.46
N LYS A 15 50.05 -5.45 -37.52
CA LYS A 15 49.70 -6.87 -37.53
C LYS A 15 50.86 -7.68 -36.94
N ASP A 16 50.55 -8.77 -36.26
CA ASP A 16 51.31 -10.03 -36.37
C ASP A 16 50.39 -11.22 -36.11
N GLU A 17 50.35 -12.07 -37.12
CA GLU A 17 49.75 -13.41 -37.15
C GLU A 17 50.69 -14.41 -36.45
N ALA A 18 50.16 -15.40 -35.74
CA ALA A 18 50.62 -16.79 -35.85
C ALA A 18 49.88 -17.82 -35.00
N LYS A 19 49.24 -18.73 -35.72
CA LYS A 19 49.26 -20.22 -35.58
C LYS A 19 48.39 -20.92 -34.49
N GLU A 20 47.46 -21.64 -35.10
CA GLU A 20 46.73 -22.82 -34.61
C GLU A 20 47.60 -23.88 -33.90
N LYS A 21 47.06 -24.49 -32.88
CA LYS A 21 47.23 -25.91 -32.63
C LYS A 21 45.97 -26.48 -31.91
N GLU A 22 45.31 -27.35 -32.65
CA GLU A 22 44.33 -28.31 -32.15
C GLU A 22 44.99 -29.27 -31.14
N THR A 23 44.29 -29.52 -30.03
CA THR A 23 44.40 -30.82 -29.33
C THR A 23 43.06 -31.04 -28.55
N THR A 24 42.34 -32.05 -29.02
CA THR A 24 41.24 -32.69 -28.31
C THR A 24 41.80 -33.65 -27.27
N PRO A 25 41.17 -33.76 -26.10
CA PRO A 25 41.06 -35.08 -25.45
C PRO A 25 39.66 -35.43 -24.98
N THR A 26 39.19 -36.52 -25.47
CA THR A 26 38.53 -37.70 -24.87
C THR A 26 37.66 -37.48 -23.62
N ILE A 27 36.39 -37.85 -23.80
CA ILE A 27 35.33 -37.94 -22.81
C ILE A 27 35.59 -39.14 -21.89
N GLU A 28 35.76 -38.92 -20.60
CA GLU A 28 35.50 -39.90 -19.55
C GLU A 28 34.21 -39.54 -18.81
N GLN A 29 33.23 -40.45 -18.90
CA GLN A 29 31.99 -40.46 -18.14
C GLN A 29 32.30 -40.78 -16.68
N LYS A 30 31.99 -39.87 -15.76
CA LYS A 30 31.83 -40.15 -14.34
C LYS A 30 30.42 -39.83 -13.92
N GLU A 31 29.71 -40.86 -13.49
CA GLU A 31 28.41 -40.77 -12.82
C GLU A 31 28.46 -39.79 -11.65
N ILE A 32 27.60 -38.76 -11.69
CA ILE A 32 27.37 -37.86 -10.57
C ILE A 32 26.01 -38.23 -9.97
N LYS A 33 26.03 -38.76 -8.76
CA LYS A 33 24.88 -38.99 -7.91
C LYS A 33 24.19 -37.63 -7.67
N GLU A 34 22.89 -37.55 -8.02
CA GLU A 34 22.00 -36.48 -7.63
C GLU A 34 21.94 -36.35 -6.10
N LYS A 35 22.46 -35.26 -5.58
CA LYS A 35 22.13 -34.75 -4.25
C LYS A 35 21.06 -33.68 -4.45
N GLU A 36 19.89 -33.91 -3.89
CA GLU A 36 18.83 -32.97 -3.73
C GLU A 36 19.34 -31.65 -3.10
N THR A 37 19.38 -30.59 -3.87
CA THR A 37 19.62 -29.23 -3.38
C THR A 37 18.28 -28.55 -3.24
N THR A 38 17.74 -28.54 -2.04
CA THR A 38 16.64 -27.65 -1.62
C THR A 38 17.08 -26.18 -1.83
N PRO A 39 16.25 -25.31 -2.40
CA PRO A 39 16.72 -24.00 -2.82
C PRO A 39 16.96 -23.08 -1.61
N LEU A 40 18.18 -22.61 -1.48
CA LEU A 40 18.62 -21.60 -0.50
C LEU A 40 17.91 -20.23 -0.66
N VAL A 41 17.19 -20.03 -1.75
CA VAL A 41 16.52 -18.76 -2.07
C VAL A 41 15.35 -18.46 -1.14
N THR A 42 14.61 -19.49 -0.68
CA THR A 42 13.44 -19.33 0.19
C THR A 42 13.80 -18.86 1.61
N GLN A 43 15.01 -19.20 2.10
CA GLN A 43 15.42 -18.83 3.46
C GLN A 43 15.97 -17.41 3.59
N VAL A 44 16.43 -16.80 2.49
CA VAL A 44 16.94 -15.42 2.48
C VAL A 44 15.75 -14.44 2.40
N GLU A 45 14.74 -14.73 1.58
CA GLU A 45 13.53 -13.91 1.49
C GLU A 45 12.71 -13.92 2.78
N GLU A 46 12.63 -15.06 3.49
CA GLU A 46 11.96 -15.12 4.80
C GLU A 46 12.72 -14.36 5.91
N LYS A 47 14.05 -14.28 5.86
CA LYS A 47 14.84 -13.53 6.85
C LYS A 47 14.80 -12.02 6.63
N GLU A 48 14.79 -11.57 5.39
CA GLU A 48 14.66 -10.13 5.07
C GLU A 48 13.25 -9.61 5.33
N THR A 49 12.20 -10.38 5.01
CA THR A 49 10.82 -10.05 5.38
C THR A 49 10.62 -9.98 6.89
N LYS A 50 11.18 -10.91 7.67
CA LYS A 50 11.08 -10.90 9.14
C LYS A 50 11.86 -9.74 9.80
N LYS A 51 12.95 -9.27 9.21
CA LYS A 51 13.74 -8.14 9.72
C LYS A 51 13.07 -6.80 9.41
N ASN A 52 12.45 -6.67 8.25
CA ASN A 52 11.65 -5.50 7.89
C ASN A 52 10.34 -5.41 8.70
N THR A 53 9.65 -6.54 8.95
CA THR A 53 8.42 -6.56 9.76
C THR A 53 8.64 -6.09 11.20
N LYS A 54 9.74 -6.42 11.86
CA LYS A 54 10.05 -5.93 13.22
C LYS A 54 10.28 -4.41 13.28
N SER A 55 10.92 -3.84 12.27
CA SER A 55 11.23 -2.40 12.24
C SER A 55 9.98 -1.52 12.08
N TRP A 56 9.03 -1.91 11.24
CA TRP A 56 7.82 -1.12 11.04
C TRP A 56 6.78 -1.31 12.16
N PHE A 57 6.73 -2.52 12.76
CA PHE A 57 5.88 -2.77 13.93
C PHE A 57 6.24 -1.83 15.08
N ASN A 58 7.54 -1.63 15.34
CA ASN A 58 7.98 -0.66 16.33
C ASN A 58 7.56 0.76 15.98
N LYS A 59 7.66 1.19 14.71
CA LYS A 59 7.17 2.50 14.25
C LYS A 59 5.66 2.66 14.46
N LEU A 60 4.86 1.63 14.15
CA LEU A 60 3.42 1.65 14.36
C LEU A 60 3.08 1.71 15.85
N GLY A 61 3.76 0.93 16.68
CA GLY A 61 3.62 0.95 18.14
C GLY A 61 3.98 2.30 18.76
N ASP A 62 5.06 2.94 18.30
CA ASP A 62 5.44 4.28 18.75
C ASP A 62 4.36 5.32 18.40
N ASN A 63 3.76 5.22 17.23
CA ASN A 63 2.70 6.12 16.78
C ASN A 63 1.40 5.96 17.58
N PHE A 64 1.06 4.74 17.97
CA PHE A 64 -0.10 4.45 18.82
C PHE A 64 0.17 4.56 20.32
N LYS A 65 1.37 4.93 20.76
CA LYS A 65 1.80 4.87 22.15
C LYS A 65 0.83 5.52 23.16
N LYS A 66 0.24 6.66 22.82
CA LYS A 66 -0.76 7.31 23.70
C LYS A 66 -2.08 6.54 23.72
N THR A 67 -2.60 6.16 22.57
CA THR A 67 -3.87 5.43 22.45
C THR A 67 -3.76 4.03 23.03
N SER A 68 -2.71 3.30 22.67
CA SER A 68 -2.45 1.97 23.20
C SER A 68 -2.25 1.97 24.72
N SER A 69 -1.59 3.01 25.28
CA SER A 69 -1.46 3.11 26.75
C SER A 69 -2.81 3.29 27.45
N ASN A 70 -3.72 4.08 26.87
CA ASN A 70 -5.05 4.28 27.44
C ASN A 70 -5.90 3.01 27.32
N ILE A 71 -5.93 2.38 26.13
CA ILE A 71 -6.63 1.11 25.92
C ILE A 71 -6.06 0.04 26.85
N ARG A 72 -4.73 -0.10 26.91
CA ARG A 72 -4.06 -1.09 27.74
C ARG A 72 -4.43 -0.92 29.23
N LYS A 73 -4.42 0.32 29.75
CA LYS A 73 -4.84 0.58 31.12
C LYS A 73 -6.29 0.16 31.37
N ALA A 74 -7.18 0.46 30.43
CA ALA A 74 -8.59 0.12 30.54
C ALA A 74 -8.86 -1.39 30.47
N ILE A 75 -8.15 -2.14 29.60
CA ILE A 75 -8.35 -3.60 29.43
C ILE A 75 -7.56 -4.45 30.43
N PHE A 76 -6.53 -3.89 31.08
CA PHE A 76 -5.70 -4.62 32.04
C PHE A 76 -6.31 -4.59 33.43
N VAL A 77 -7.52 -5.11 33.54
CA VAL A 77 -8.30 -5.16 34.79
C VAL A 77 -8.35 -6.55 35.36
N LYS A 78 -8.24 -6.67 36.69
CA LYS A 78 -8.35 -7.97 37.39
C LYS A 78 -9.79 -8.51 37.42
N ARG A 79 -10.76 -7.63 37.36
CA ARG A 79 -12.21 -7.97 37.41
C ARG A 79 -12.95 -7.02 36.49
N LEU A 80 -13.82 -7.59 35.66
CA LEU A 80 -14.66 -6.82 34.75
C LEU A 80 -15.95 -6.42 35.51
N ASP A 81 -16.01 -5.20 36.06
CA ASP A 81 -17.18 -4.59 36.68
C ASP A 81 -17.74 -3.46 35.79
N GLU A 82 -18.80 -2.80 36.25
CA GLU A 82 -19.43 -1.71 35.47
C GLU A 82 -18.45 -0.56 35.21
N LYS A 83 -17.67 -0.19 36.23
CA LYS A 83 -16.68 0.88 36.09
C LYS A 83 -15.59 0.55 35.08
N SER A 84 -15.08 -0.67 35.07
CA SER A 84 -14.08 -1.10 34.07
C SER A 84 -14.69 -1.16 32.67
N LEU A 85 -15.95 -1.50 32.50
CA LEU A 85 -16.64 -1.43 31.22
C LEU A 85 -16.75 0.01 30.68
N GLU A 86 -17.09 0.97 31.57
CA GLU A 86 -17.11 2.40 31.21
C GLU A 86 -15.71 2.91 30.80
N GLU A 87 -14.67 2.53 31.54
CA GLU A 87 -13.27 2.90 31.20
C GLU A 87 -12.84 2.30 29.84
N ILE A 88 -13.24 1.07 29.52
CA ILE A 88 -13.01 0.42 28.22
C ILE A 88 -13.77 1.17 27.12
N GLU A 89 -15.05 1.49 27.36
CA GLU A 89 -15.89 2.21 26.40
C GLU A 89 -15.26 3.57 26.04
N GLU A 90 -14.88 4.36 27.04
CA GLU A 90 -14.24 5.65 26.86
C GLU A 90 -12.92 5.53 26.06
N ALA A 91 -12.05 4.57 26.42
CA ALA A 91 -10.78 4.36 25.75
C ALA A 91 -10.96 4.02 24.26
N PHE A 92 -11.94 3.20 23.89
CA PHE A 92 -12.21 2.84 22.50
C PHE A 92 -12.94 3.94 21.72
N LEU A 93 -13.78 4.75 22.36
CA LEU A 93 -14.36 5.95 21.74
C LEU A 93 -13.27 6.98 21.40
N ILE A 94 -12.32 7.23 22.30
CA ILE A 94 -11.19 8.12 22.09
C ILE A 94 -10.28 7.61 20.94
N SER A 95 -10.19 6.31 20.75
CA SER A 95 -9.43 5.69 19.65
C SER A 95 -10.08 5.76 18.27
N ASP A 96 -11.25 6.40 18.15
CA ASP A 96 -12.08 6.46 16.94
C ASP A 96 -12.64 5.08 16.48
N LEU A 97 -12.84 4.11 17.40
CA LEU A 97 -13.53 2.86 17.07
C LEU A 97 -14.97 3.12 16.58
N GLY A 98 -15.56 4.19 17.06
CA GLY A 98 -16.94 4.59 16.77
C GLY A 98 -17.94 3.93 17.71
N VAL A 99 -19.03 4.67 18.02
CA VAL A 99 -20.04 4.29 19.04
C VAL A 99 -20.60 2.87 18.80
N ASN A 100 -21.01 2.56 17.56
CA ASN A 100 -21.61 1.26 17.26
C ASN A 100 -20.67 0.07 17.52
N ASN A 101 -19.40 0.20 17.17
CA ASN A 101 -18.41 -0.86 17.36
C ASN A 101 -18.03 -0.98 18.83
N THR A 102 -17.95 0.15 19.54
CA THR A 102 -17.69 0.17 20.98
C THR A 102 -18.82 -0.51 21.76
N ASN A 103 -20.08 -0.17 21.46
CA ASN A 103 -21.24 -0.82 22.10
C ASN A 103 -21.22 -2.35 21.91
N LEU A 104 -20.92 -2.82 20.69
CA LEU A 104 -20.83 -4.25 20.41
C LEU A 104 -19.68 -4.94 21.16
N LEU A 105 -18.53 -4.26 21.30
CA LEU A 105 -17.44 -4.75 22.13
C LEU A 105 -17.89 -4.89 23.60
N ILE A 106 -18.53 -3.85 24.14
CA ILE A 106 -19.03 -3.86 25.53
C ILE A 106 -20.06 -4.96 25.75
N ASP A 107 -21.01 -5.15 24.82
CA ASP A 107 -22.01 -6.22 24.90
C ASP A 107 -21.36 -7.61 24.83
N GLU A 108 -20.35 -7.83 23.97
CA GLU A 108 -19.62 -9.10 23.93
C GLU A 108 -18.85 -9.36 25.23
N LEU A 109 -18.22 -8.33 25.81
CA LEU A 109 -17.51 -8.44 27.07
C LEU A 109 -18.50 -8.75 28.25
N LYS A 110 -19.70 -8.14 28.29
CA LYS A 110 -20.74 -8.44 29.24
C LYS A 110 -21.20 -9.90 29.15
N ASN A 111 -21.43 -10.39 27.94
CA ASN A 111 -21.88 -11.77 27.71
C ASN A 111 -20.80 -12.80 28.10
N LYS A 112 -19.52 -12.54 27.80
CA LYS A 112 -18.39 -13.40 28.17
C LYS A 112 -18.11 -13.39 29.66
N LYS A 113 -18.36 -12.28 30.39
CA LYS A 113 -18.24 -12.18 31.86
C LYS A 113 -19.09 -13.23 32.57
N ILE A 114 -20.26 -13.55 32.02
CA ILE A 114 -21.18 -14.52 32.61
C ILE A 114 -20.63 -15.95 32.53
N ASN A 115 -19.79 -16.25 31.54
CA ASN A 115 -19.43 -17.61 31.16
C ASN A 115 -18.00 -18.07 31.51
N THR A 116 -17.05 -17.17 31.79
CA THR A 116 -15.64 -17.57 31.99
C THR A 116 -14.82 -16.56 32.82
N ASN A 117 -13.80 -17.07 33.55
CA ASN A 117 -12.73 -16.28 34.18
C ASN A 117 -11.68 -15.78 33.19
N ASN A 118 -12.05 -15.47 31.94
CA ASN A 118 -11.11 -15.19 30.87
C ASN A 118 -10.51 -13.78 30.96
N ASN A 119 -9.27 -13.68 30.49
CA ASN A 119 -8.49 -12.46 30.36
C ASN A 119 -9.23 -11.44 29.45
N THR A 120 -9.59 -10.28 29.99
CA THR A 120 -10.26 -9.20 29.25
C THR A 120 -9.51 -8.80 27.99
N GLN A 121 -8.18 -8.77 28.04
CA GLN A 121 -7.31 -8.45 26.92
C GLN A 121 -7.47 -9.43 25.75
N GLU A 122 -7.52 -10.73 26.04
CA GLU A 122 -7.72 -11.77 25.01
C GLU A 122 -9.10 -11.66 24.36
N ASN A 123 -10.13 -11.39 25.17
CA ASN A 123 -11.49 -11.20 24.66
C ASN A 123 -11.61 -9.97 23.74
N VAL A 124 -10.94 -8.87 24.10
CA VAL A 124 -10.86 -7.66 23.26
C VAL A 124 -10.10 -7.95 21.96
N ALA A 125 -8.94 -8.61 22.04
CA ALA A 125 -8.16 -8.98 20.87
C ALA A 125 -8.97 -9.87 19.91
N GLU A 126 -9.63 -10.90 20.42
CA GLU A 126 -10.50 -11.80 19.65
C GLU A 126 -11.66 -11.05 18.97
N PHE A 127 -12.32 -10.13 19.70
CA PHE A 127 -13.36 -9.30 19.11
C PHE A 127 -12.84 -8.47 17.93
N LEU A 128 -11.68 -7.83 18.09
CA LEU A 128 -11.08 -7.01 17.07
C LEU A 128 -10.62 -7.84 15.86
N GLU A 129 -10.03 -9.02 16.08
CA GLU A 129 -9.60 -9.94 15.01
C GLU A 129 -10.78 -10.41 14.14
N LYS A 130 -11.90 -10.71 14.76
CA LYS A 130 -13.15 -11.10 14.05
C LYS A 130 -13.61 -10.05 13.05
N GLN A 131 -13.32 -8.76 13.28
CA GLN A 131 -13.74 -7.69 12.37
C GLN A 131 -12.99 -7.72 11.04
N PHE A 132 -11.82 -8.38 10.98
CA PHE A 132 -10.96 -8.48 9.79
C PHE A 132 -10.96 -9.87 9.15
N SER A 133 -11.50 -10.90 9.81
CA SER A 133 -11.25 -12.32 9.49
C SER A 133 -11.76 -12.77 8.12
N ASN A 134 -12.77 -12.13 7.56
CA ASN A 134 -13.41 -12.54 6.29
C ASN A 134 -12.95 -11.75 5.07
N ILE A 135 -11.89 -10.95 5.19
CA ILE A 135 -11.44 -10.04 4.15
C ILE A 135 -9.97 -10.29 3.83
N ASN A 136 -9.67 -10.49 2.56
CA ASN A 136 -8.28 -10.55 2.11
C ASN A 136 -7.72 -9.12 1.93
N HIS A 137 -6.82 -8.73 2.82
CA HIS A 137 -6.20 -7.41 2.84
C HIS A 137 -5.01 -7.27 1.88
N GLU A 138 -4.54 -8.36 1.28
CA GLU A 138 -3.39 -8.33 0.39
C GLU A 138 -3.67 -7.51 -0.88
N LEU A 139 -2.77 -6.60 -1.22
CA LEU A 139 -2.78 -5.90 -2.50
C LEU A 139 -1.94 -6.66 -3.53
N ASN A 140 -2.60 -7.31 -4.46
CA ASN A 140 -1.91 -7.96 -5.57
C ASN A 140 -1.57 -6.91 -6.64
N LEU A 141 -0.28 -6.67 -6.87
CA LEU A 141 0.23 -5.79 -7.91
C LEU A 141 0.69 -6.55 -9.17
N LYS A 142 0.74 -7.89 -9.13
CA LYS A 142 1.11 -8.69 -10.29
C LYS A 142 0.04 -8.59 -11.38
N PRO A 143 0.42 -8.67 -12.66
CA PRO A 143 -0.56 -8.62 -13.75
C PRO A 143 -1.62 -9.72 -13.60
N ASN A 144 -2.83 -9.38 -14.03
CA ASN A 144 -3.90 -10.35 -14.23
C ASN A 144 -3.95 -10.59 -15.75
N LYS A 145 -3.50 -11.73 -16.23
CA LYS A 145 -3.17 -11.97 -17.65
C LYS A 145 -1.98 -11.09 -18.08
N ASP A 146 -2.23 -9.95 -18.76
CA ASP A 146 -1.20 -9.14 -19.41
C ASP A 146 -0.87 -7.83 -18.67
N LEU A 147 -1.85 -7.19 -18.04
CA LEU A 147 -1.69 -5.89 -17.38
C LEU A 147 -2.52 -5.82 -16.10
N ARG A 148 -1.97 -5.24 -15.04
CA ARG A 148 -2.74 -4.82 -13.88
C ARG A 148 -2.92 -3.32 -13.85
N VAL A 149 -4.15 -2.86 -13.73
CA VAL A 149 -4.50 -1.44 -13.66
C VAL A 149 -4.98 -1.09 -12.25
N VAL A 150 -4.32 -0.11 -11.63
CA VAL A 150 -4.63 0.43 -10.30
C VAL A 150 -5.04 1.88 -10.45
N LEU A 151 -6.28 2.20 -10.12
CA LEU A 151 -6.80 3.56 -10.13
C LEU A 151 -6.88 4.07 -8.69
N VAL A 152 -6.19 5.20 -8.40
CA VAL A 152 -6.01 5.70 -7.04
C VAL A 152 -6.80 6.99 -6.85
N PHE A 153 -7.68 6.99 -5.86
CA PHE A 153 -8.56 8.08 -5.48
C PHE A 153 -8.19 8.69 -4.14
N GLY A 154 -8.76 9.84 -3.82
CA GLY A 154 -8.67 10.46 -2.50
C GLY A 154 -8.71 11.98 -2.59
N VAL A 155 -8.99 12.63 -1.48
CA VAL A 155 -9.03 14.09 -1.41
C VAL A 155 -7.63 14.71 -1.50
N ASN A 156 -7.56 16.00 -1.82
CA ASN A 156 -6.30 16.72 -1.80
C ASN A 156 -5.68 16.68 -0.40
N GLY A 157 -4.36 16.43 -0.33
CA GLY A 157 -3.65 16.32 0.93
C GLY A 157 -3.75 14.95 1.62
N SER A 158 -4.54 13.99 1.11
CA SER A 158 -4.62 12.64 1.70
C SER A 158 -3.36 11.78 1.49
N GLY A 159 -2.36 12.26 0.76
CA GLY A 159 -1.14 11.51 0.47
C GLY A 159 -1.21 10.61 -0.78
N LYS A 160 -2.15 10.84 -1.71
CA LYS A 160 -2.30 10.06 -2.95
C LYS A 160 -0.99 9.91 -3.73
N THR A 161 -0.43 11.03 -4.19
CA THR A 161 0.77 11.03 -5.04
C THR A 161 1.95 10.34 -4.39
N THR A 162 2.15 10.55 -3.08
CA THR A 162 3.18 9.85 -2.30
C THR A 162 2.89 8.35 -2.19
N THR A 163 1.63 7.96 -1.98
CA THR A 163 1.22 6.56 -1.92
C THR A 163 1.43 5.86 -3.26
N ILE A 164 1.08 6.53 -4.37
CA ILE A 164 1.31 6.05 -5.74
C ILE A 164 2.79 5.76 -5.98
N ALA A 165 3.68 6.70 -5.60
CA ALA A 165 5.13 6.50 -5.72
C ALA A 165 5.61 5.29 -4.92
N LYS A 166 5.12 5.11 -3.68
CA LYS A 166 5.45 3.97 -2.83
C LYS A 166 4.93 2.64 -3.40
N LEU A 167 3.73 2.62 -3.98
CA LEU A 167 3.18 1.44 -4.67
C LEU A 167 3.99 1.11 -5.92
N ALA A 168 4.37 2.11 -6.70
CA ALA A 168 5.20 1.94 -7.89
C ALA A 168 6.58 1.37 -7.54
N LYS A 169 7.21 1.87 -6.46
CA LYS A 169 8.46 1.31 -5.92
C LYS A 169 8.30 -0.17 -5.55
N LYS A 170 7.21 -0.52 -4.85
CA LYS A 170 6.91 -1.92 -4.52
C LYS A 170 6.71 -2.80 -5.76
N GLY A 171 6.09 -2.28 -6.82
CA GLY A 171 5.98 -2.95 -8.11
C GLY A 171 7.36 -3.20 -8.72
N LYS A 172 8.20 -2.16 -8.78
CA LYS A 172 9.57 -2.25 -9.29
C LYS A 172 10.43 -3.26 -8.50
N ASP A 173 10.33 -3.25 -7.17
CA ASP A 173 11.06 -4.20 -6.31
C ASP A 173 10.66 -5.65 -6.56
N LYS A 174 9.41 -5.87 -6.99
CA LYS A 174 8.91 -7.17 -7.48
C LYS A 174 9.29 -7.45 -8.94
N LYS A 175 10.17 -6.63 -9.55
CA LYS A 175 10.65 -6.73 -10.94
C LYS A 175 9.54 -6.55 -11.98
N LEU A 176 8.46 -5.85 -11.65
CA LEU A 176 7.41 -5.51 -12.60
C LEU A 176 7.82 -4.31 -13.46
N LYS A 177 7.45 -4.30 -14.73
CA LYS A 177 7.54 -3.13 -15.62
C LYS A 177 6.37 -2.20 -15.29
N VAL A 178 6.66 -1.07 -14.63
CA VAL A 178 5.65 -0.16 -14.08
C VAL A 178 5.55 1.11 -14.91
N LEU A 179 4.32 1.51 -15.25
CA LEU A 179 3.98 2.81 -15.82
C LEU A 179 3.13 3.61 -14.81
N LEU A 180 3.49 4.88 -14.61
CA LEU A 180 2.64 5.84 -13.91
C LEU A 180 1.87 6.70 -14.90
N ALA A 181 0.62 7.05 -14.59
CA ALA A 181 -0.16 8.03 -15.31
C ALA A 181 -0.54 9.20 -14.41
N ALA A 182 -0.06 10.41 -14.73
CA ALA A 182 -0.39 11.64 -14.03
C ALA A 182 -1.66 12.26 -14.63
N ALA A 183 -2.84 11.81 -14.16
CA ALA A 183 -4.13 12.28 -14.63
C ALA A 183 -4.74 13.42 -13.77
N ASP A 184 -4.06 13.92 -12.73
CA ASP A 184 -4.40 15.20 -12.06
C ASP A 184 -3.89 16.38 -12.92
N THR A 185 -4.51 16.60 -14.07
CA THR A 185 -4.10 17.60 -15.07
C THR A 185 -4.37 19.05 -14.66
N PHE A 186 -5.13 19.27 -13.60
CA PHE A 186 -5.46 20.60 -13.12
C PHE A 186 -4.40 21.18 -12.19
N ARG A 187 -3.48 20.36 -11.69
CA ARG A 187 -2.49 20.78 -10.69
C ARG A 187 -1.07 20.57 -11.20
N ALA A 188 -0.44 21.66 -11.64
CA ALA A 188 0.97 21.62 -12.10
C ALA A 188 1.89 21.00 -11.04
N ALA A 189 1.72 21.38 -9.77
CA ALA A 189 2.52 20.83 -8.67
C ALA A 189 2.33 19.32 -8.45
N ALA A 190 1.15 18.76 -8.73
CA ALA A 190 0.93 17.31 -8.64
C ALA A 190 1.69 16.56 -9.72
N LYS A 191 1.66 17.08 -10.96
CA LYS A 191 2.44 16.57 -12.09
C LYS A 191 3.95 16.56 -11.77
N GLU A 192 4.49 17.73 -11.36
CA GLU A 192 5.90 17.83 -10.99
C GLU A 192 6.29 16.88 -9.87
N GLN A 193 5.41 16.69 -8.88
CA GLN A 193 5.66 15.78 -7.76
C GLN A 193 5.75 14.33 -8.23
N ILE A 194 4.84 13.86 -9.07
CA ILE A 194 4.86 12.48 -9.56
C ILE A 194 6.06 12.23 -10.49
N GLU A 195 6.43 13.20 -11.33
CA GLU A 195 7.60 13.14 -12.19
C GLU A 195 8.91 13.08 -11.39
N LYS A 196 9.04 13.88 -10.31
CA LYS A 196 10.17 13.80 -9.38
C LYS A 196 10.28 12.42 -8.74
N TRP A 197 9.17 11.87 -8.27
CA TRP A 197 9.15 10.52 -7.71
C TRP A 197 9.51 9.45 -8.75
N ALA A 198 8.95 9.53 -9.96
CA ALA A 198 9.25 8.62 -11.06
C ALA A 198 10.75 8.60 -11.39
N ASN A 199 11.37 9.78 -11.41
CA ASN A 199 12.82 9.92 -11.63
C ASN A 199 13.63 9.27 -10.49
N ILE A 200 13.26 9.51 -9.22
CA ILE A 200 13.95 8.93 -8.05
C ILE A 200 13.89 7.39 -8.10
N ILE A 201 12.74 6.83 -8.39
CA ILE A 201 12.55 5.38 -8.44
C ILE A 201 12.85 4.79 -9.83
N GLN A 202 13.23 5.62 -10.81
CA GLN A 202 13.58 5.22 -12.18
C GLN A 202 12.48 4.36 -12.84
N ILE A 203 11.28 4.89 -12.92
CA ILE A 203 10.14 4.31 -13.64
C ILE A 203 9.60 5.33 -14.62
N GLU A 204 8.86 4.83 -15.61
CA GLU A 204 8.28 5.67 -16.64
C GLU A 204 6.98 6.33 -16.13
N VAL A 205 6.78 7.59 -16.55
CA VAL A 205 5.54 8.34 -16.28
C VAL A 205 4.99 8.94 -17.57
N LEU A 206 3.69 8.78 -17.79
CA LEU A 206 2.95 9.48 -18.81
C LEU A 206 2.14 10.60 -18.15
N SER A 207 2.48 11.83 -18.49
CA SER A 207 1.82 13.02 -17.94
C SER A 207 0.98 13.71 -18.99
N GLY A 208 -0.22 14.17 -18.61
CA GLY A 208 -1.02 15.06 -19.42
C GLY A 208 -0.47 16.50 -19.45
N ASN A 209 -0.93 17.30 -20.43
CA ASN A 209 -0.73 18.73 -20.41
C ASN A 209 -1.66 19.37 -19.36
N ILE A 210 -1.28 20.56 -18.88
CA ILE A 210 -2.15 21.31 -17.94
C ILE A 210 -3.47 21.63 -18.64
N GLY A 211 -4.59 21.25 -17.99
CA GLY A 211 -5.94 21.42 -18.53
C GLY A 211 -6.37 20.39 -19.59
N GLU A 212 -5.54 19.40 -19.88
CA GLU A 212 -5.95 18.27 -20.72
C GLU A 212 -7.04 17.45 -20.03
N ASP A 213 -8.00 16.89 -20.82
CA ASP A 213 -9.00 15.97 -20.26
C ASP A 213 -8.32 14.78 -19.56
N PRO A 214 -8.52 14.62 -18.25
CA PRO A 214 -7.92 13.50 -17.50
C PRO A 214 -8.20 12.14 -18.10
N SER A 215 -9.38 11.96 -18.67
CA SER A 215 -9.78 10.71 -19.35
C SER A 215 -8.97 10.43 -20.61
N SER A 216 -8.52 11.48 -21.33
CA SER A 216 -7.61 11.34 -22.48
C SER A 216 -6.23 10.82 -22.03
N VAL A 217 -5.71 11.36 -20.92
CA VAL A 217 -4.44 10.92 -20.33
C VAL A 217 -4.52 9.45 -19.93
N VAL A 218 -5.59 9.05 -19.25
CA VAL A 218 -5.86 7.66 -18.85
C VAL A 218 -5.92 6.73 -20.06
N PHE A 219 -6.63 7.13 -21.12
CA PHE A 219 -6.72 6.36 -22.35
C PHE A 219 -5.35 6.14 -23.00
N LYS A 220 -4.56 7.22 -23.14
CA LYS A 220 -3.19 7.16 -23.71
C LYS A 220 -2.28 6.26 -22.87
N ALA A 221 -2.34 6.40 -21.53
CA ALA A 221 -1.52 5.60 -20.63
C ALA A 221 -1.90 4.11 -20.67
N HIS A 222 -3.20 3.80 -20.70
CA HIS A 222 -3.68 2.42 -20.77
C HIS A 222 -3.28 1.76 -22.09
N ARG A 223 -3.45 2.47 -23.21
CA ARG A 223 -3.01 1.98 -24.52
C ARG A 223 -1.51 1.76 -24.58
N LYS A 224 -0.70 2.74 -24.13
CA LYS A 224 0.75 2.59 -24.04
C LYS A 224 1.15 1.39 -23.18
N ALA A 225 0.48 1.19 -22.04
CA ALA A 225 0.78 0.09 -21.16
C ALA A 225 0.56 -1.28 -21.82
N ILE A 226 -0.46 -1.41 -22.66
CA ILE A 226 -0.73 -2.62 -23.44
C ILE A 226 0.29 -2.78 -24.58
N ASP A 227 0.47 -1.73 -25.41
CA ASP A 227 1.31 -1.77 -26.62
C ASP A 227 2.79 -2.08 -26.26
N GLU A 228 3.27 -1.54 -25.14
CA GLU A 228 4.65 -1.70 -24.67
C GLU A 228 4.82 -2.80 -23.60
N LYS A 229 3.78 -3.57 -23.33
CA LYS A 229 3.76 -4.72 -22.37
C LYS A 229 4.28 -4.33 -20.99
N PHE A 230 3.64 -3.35 -20.38
CA PHE A 230 3.82 -3.07 -18.97
C PHE A 230 3.04 -4.09 -18.11
N ASP A 231 3.59 -4.45 -16.95
CA ASP A 231 2.93 -5.36 -16.01
C ASP A 231 1.94 -4.63 -15.11
N LEU A 232 2.22 -3.35 -14.81
CA LEU A 232 1.48 -2.55 -13.84
C LEU A 232 1.31 -1.11 -14.32
N LEU A 233 0.07 -0.65 -14.41
CA LEU A 233 -0.29 0.74 -14.62
C LEU A 233 -0.92 1.31 -13.35
N ILE A 234 -0.35 2.37 -12.78
CA ILE A 234 -0.91 3.08 -11.63
C ILE A 234 -1.30 4.50 -12.06
N ILE A 235 -2.54 4.88 -11.81
CA ILE A 235 -3.12 6.13 -12.28
C ILE A 235 -3.38 7.06 -11.08
N ASP A 236 -2.77 8.25 -11.09
CA ASP A 236 -3.06 9.35 -10.16
C ASP A 236 -4.23 10.17 -10.66
N THR A 237 -5.21 10.45 -9.79
CA THR A 237 -6.40 11.21 -10.13
C THR A 237 -6.50 12.51 -9.34
N ALA A 238 -7.30 13.46 -9.84
CA ALA A 238 -7.66 14.66 -9.09
C ALA A 238 -8.36 14.31 -7.76
N GLY A 239 -8.26 15.23 -6.78
CA GLY A 239 -8.86 15.03 -5.44
C GLY A 239 -9.68 16.23 -4.97
N ARG A 240 -10.33 16.96 -5.88
CA ARG A 240 -11.07 18.19 -5.59
C ARG A 240 -12.48 17.92 -5.06
N LEU A 241 -12.58 17.58 -3.77
CA LEU A 241 -13.88 17.23 -3.18
C LEU A 241 -14.86 18.42 -3.05
N HIS A 242 -14.39 19.67 -3.13
CA HIS A 242 -15.26 20.84 -3.11
C HIS A 242 -16.17 20.93 -4.35
N ASN A 243 -15.78 20.31 -5.48
CA ASN A 243 -16.62 20.08 -6.65
C ASN A 243 -16.93 18.60 -6.81
N LYS A 244 -17.63 18.04 -5.81
CA LYS A 244 -17.84 16.60 -5.66
C LYS A 244 -18.51 15.97 -6.87
N VAL A 245 -19.52 16.62 -7.44
CA VAL A 245 -20.30 16.06 -8.57
C VAL A 245 -19.42 15.89 -9.79
N GLU A 246 -18.71 16.94 -10.20
CA GLU A 246 -17.83 16.90 -11.36
C GLU A 246 -16.71 15.88 -11.17
N LEU A 247 -16.08 15.83 -9.99
CA LEU A 247 -15.05 14.84 -9.68
C LEU A 247 -15.59 13.42 -9.85
N MET A 248 -16.77 13.12 -9.30
CA MET A 248 -17.34 11.78 -9.39
C MET A 248 -17.68 11.38 -10.84
N GLU A 249 -18.18 12.31 -11.65
CA GLU A 249 -18.42 12.04 -13.07
C GLU A 249 -17.13 11.84 -13.87
N GLU A 250 -16.09 12.60 -13.57
CA GLU A 250 -14.76 12.43 -14.15
C GLU A 250 -14.20 11.03 -13.84
N LEU A 251 -14.26 10.59 -12.57
CA LEU A 251 -13.77 9.28 -12.14
C LEU A 251 -14.57 8.14 -12.77
N LYS A 252 -15.89 8.27 -12.90
CA LYS A 252 -16.75 7.31 -13.64
C LYS A 252 -16.34 7.24 -15.11
N LYS A 253 -16.07 8.39 -15.75
CA LYS A 253 -15.64 8.47 -17.15
C LYS A 253 -14.30 7.75 -17.35
N MET A 254 -13.32 7.98 -16.47
CA MET A 254 -12.03 7.28 -16.49
C MET A 254 -12.21 5.77 -16.40
N THR A 255 -13.02 5.29 -15.45
CA THR A 255 -13.32 3.87 -15.27
C THR A 255 -13.92 3.26 -16.54
N ARG A 256 -14.93 3.91 -17.14
CA ARG A 256 -15.57 3.44 -18.39
C ARG A 256 -14.58 3.39 -19.57
N ILE A 257 -13.65 4.34 -19.64
CA ILE A 257 -12.66 4.36 -20.73
C ILE A 257 -11.69 3.18 -20.61
N ILE A 258 -11.25 2.85 -19.42
CA ILE A 258 -10.40 1.68 -19.19
C ILE A 258 -11.16 0.41 -19.54
N GLN A 259 -12.41 0.26 -19.12
CA GLN A 259 -13.27 -0.91 -19.35
C GLN A 259 -13.58 -1.18 -20.83
N LYS A 260 -13.48 -0.17 -21.71
CA LYS A 260 -13.64 -0.39 -23.15
C LYS A 260 -12.59 -1.32 -23.77
N ASN A 261 -11.38 -1.34 -23.19
CA ASN A 261 -10.26 -2.15 -23.67
C ASN A 261 -10.05 -3.41 -22.82
N ASP A 262 -10.48 -3.38 -21.55
CA ASP A 262 -10.36 -4.48 -20.60
C ASP A 262 -11.54 -4.40 -19.61
N GLU A 263 -12.53 -5.28 -19.76
CA GLU A 263 -13.75 -5.26 -18.96
C GLU A 263 -13.50 -5.49 -17.46
N GLU A 264 -12.43 -6.20 -17.11
CA GLU A 264 -12.03 -6.45 -15.71
C GLU A 264 -11.29 -5.27 -15.08
N ALA A 265 -10.75 -4.36 -15.89
CA ALA A 265 -10.01 -3.19 -15.40
C ALA A 265 -10.94 -1.98 -15.11
N PRO A 266 -10.58 -1.09 -14.17
CA PRO A 266 -9.43 -1.14 -13.28
C PRO A 266 -9.56 -2.29 -12.27
N HIS A 267 -8.53 -3.12 -12.15
CA HIS A 267 -8.52 -4.27 -11.25
C HIS A 267 -8.50 -3.86 -9.77
N ASN A 268 -7.92 -2.70 -9.48
CA ASN A 268 -7.93 -2.11 -8.16
C ASN A 268 -8.38 -0.65 -8.23
N LYS A 269 -9.41 -0.33 -7.46
CA LYS A 269 -9.96 1.02 -7.25
C LYS A 269 -9.73 1.38 -5.79
N ILE A 270 -8.62 2.07 -5.51
CA ILE A 270 -8.09 2.27 -4.16
C ILE A 270 -8.35 3.70 -3.70
N LEU A 271 -9.00 3.88 -2.57
CA LEU A 271 -9.14 5.17 -1.90
C LEU A 271 -8.03 5.38 -0.88
N VAL A 272 -7.28 6.47 -1.03
CA VAL A 272 -6.27 6.90 -0.05
C VAL A 272 -6.92 7.86 0.94
N LEU A 273 -6.92 7.46 2.19
CA LEU A 273 -7.54 8.13 3.32
C LEU A 273 -6.49 8.71 4.27
N ASP A 274 -6.79 9.83 4.88
CA ASP A 274 -5.99 10.47 5.91
C ASP A 274 -6.53 10.08 7.30
N SER A 275 -5.70 9.47 8.14
CA SER A 275 -6.12 9.03 9.47
C SER A 275 -6.47 10.19 10.42
N THR A 276 -5.97 11.38 10.14
CA THR A 276 -6.17 12.54 11.03
C THR A 276 -7.59 13.09 10.99
N ILE A 277 -8.37 12.78 9.94
CA ILE A 277 -9.73 13.29 9.77
C ILE A 277 -10.82 12.48 10.50
N GLY A 278 -10.45 11.35 11.13
CA GLY A 278 -11.35 10.56 11.98
C GLY A 278 -12.64 10.13 11.27
N GLN A 279 -13.77 10.40 11.90
CA GLN A 279 -15.10 9.98 11.40
C GLN A 279 -15.48 10.55 10.02
N ASN A 280 -14.87 11.64 9.57
CA ASN A 280 -15.10 12.17 8.21
C ASN A 280 -14.61 11.22 7.10
N THR A 281 -13.79 10.24 7.43
CA THR A 281 -13.37 9.15 6.53
C THR A 281 -14.56 8.40 5.94
N TYR A 282 -15.59 8.15 6.75
CA TYR A 282 -16.81 7.45 6.30
C TYR A 282 -17.54 8.19 5.19
N ASN A 283 -17.68 9.52 5.31
CA ASN A 283 -18.31 10.34 4.28
C ASN A 283 -17.54 10.32 2.95
N GLN A 284 -16.22 10.21 3.02
CA GLN A 284 -15.40 10.03 1.81
C GLN A 284 -15.63 8.67 1.21
N ILE A 285 -15.59 7.59 2.00
CA ILE A 285 -15.82 6.24 1.51
C ILE A 285 -17.21 6.14 0.87
N ASP A 286 -18.26 6.61 1.54
CA ASP A 286 -19.63 6.62 0.99
C ASP A 286 -19.67 7.27 -0.39
N SER A 287 -19.05 8.44 -0.53
CA SER A 287 -19.04 9.20 -1.79
C SER A 287 -18.33 8.48 -2.93
N PHE A 288 -17.11 7.98 -2.67
CA PHE A 288 -16.32 7.30 -3.69
C PHE A 288 -16.86 5.89 -3.97
N HIS A 289 -17.27 5.15 -2.94
CA HIS A 289 -17.76 3.78 -3.11
C HIS A 289 -19.05 3.72 -3.93
N GLN A 290 -20.01 4.61 -3.65
CA GLN A 290 -21.24 4.73 -4.44
C GLN A 290 -20.99 5.15 -5.90
N SER A 291 -19.96 5.93 -6.14
CA SER A 291 -19.68 6.48 -7.47
C SER A 291 -18.90 5.53 -8.37
N VAL A 292 -17.85 4.88 -7.85
CA VAL A 292 -16.90 4.11 -8.65
C VAL A 292 -16.73 2.67 -8.19
N GLY A 293 -17.34 2.26 -7.07
CA GLY A 293 -17.22 0.92 -6.52
C GLY A 293 -15.78 0.60 -6.08
N LEU A 294 -15.36 1.13 -4.93
CA LEU A 294 -14.02 0.88 -4.38
C LEU A 294 -13.75 -0.60 -4.17
N THR A 295 -12.52 -1.03 -4.40
CA THR A 295 -12.05 -2.40 -4.13
C THR A 295 -11.17 -2.48 -2.89
N GLY A 296 -10.77 -1.35 -2.31
CA GLY A 296 -9.99 -1.31 -1.09
C GLY A 296 -9.55 0.11 -0.72
N VAL A 297 -8.91 0.21 0.44
CA VAL A 297 -8.42 1.48 0.99
C VAL A 297 -6.96 1.38 1.41
N ILE A 298 -6.29 2.51 1.43
CA ILE A 298 -4.97 2.72 2.05
C ILE A 298 -5.11 3.87 3.03
N MET A 299 -4.71 3.65 4.29
CA MET A 299 -4.72 4.70 5.31
C MET A 299 -3.33 5.31 5.44
N THR A 300 -3.25 6.64 5.42
CA THR A 300 -2.00 7.42 5.52
C THR A 300 -1.93 8.22 6.80
N LYS A 301 -0.76 8.82 7.06
CA LYS A 301 -0.50 9.74 8.19
C LYS A 301 -0.76 9.13 9.56
N LEU A 302 -0.59 7.82 9.69
CA LEU A 302 -0.70 7.15 10.99
C LEU A 302 0.42 7.54 11.95
N ASP A 303 1.51 8.11 11.43
CA ASP A 303 2.61 8.70 12.20
C ASP A 303 2.22 9.96 12.98
N GLY A 304 1.16 10.65 12.58
CA GLY A 304 0.64 11.86 13.24
C GLY A 304 -0.65 11.65 14.03
N SER A 305 -1.21 10.44 14.05
CA SER A 305 -2.56 10.19 14.58
C SER A 305 -2.62 8.97 15.48
N ALA A 306 -3.17 9.17 16.66
CA ALA A 306 -3.51 8.09 17.59
C ALA A 306 -4.83 7.34 17.24
N LYS A 307 -5.41 7.58 16.04
CA LYS A 307 -6.79 7.22 15.68
C LYS A 307 -6.88 5.99 14.78
N GLY A 308 -6.33 4.86 15.22
CA GLY A 308 -6.37 3.60 14.46
C GLY A 308 -7.73 2.89 14.45
N GLY A 309 -8.61 3.18 15.41
CA GLY A 309 -9.90 2.49 15.57
C GLY A 309 -10.83 2.63 14.37
N SER A 310 -10.74 3.72 13.60
CA SER A 310 -11.54 3.94 12.39
C SER A 310 -11.36 2.83 11.33
N LEU A 311 -10.19 2.17 11.26
CA LEU A 311 -9.94 1.06 10.34
C LEU A 311 -10.87 -0.12 10.58
N ILE A 312 -11.16 -0.40 11.85
CA ILE A 312 -12.09 -1.47 12.27
C ILE A 312 -13.49 -1.17 11.76
N GLY A 313 -13.94 0.08 11.97
CA GLY A 313 -15.25 0.53 11.52
C GLY A 313 -15.40 0.52 10.00
N ILE A 314 -14.35 0.90 9.26
CA ILE A 314 -14.33 0.87 7.79
C ILE A 314 -14.52 -0.56 7.30
N THR A 315 -13.70 -1.49 7.78
CA THR A 315 -13.75 -2.89 7.39
C THR A 315 -15.13 -3.49 7.65
N ARG A 316 -15.69 -3.24 8.83
CA ARG A 316 -16.99 -3.76 9.20
C ARG A 316 -18.15 -3.18 8.41
N LYS A 317 -18.19 -1.84 8.23
CA LYS A 317 -19.30 -1.16 7.54
C LYS A 317 -19.33 -1.42 6.04
N TYR A 318 -18.16 -1.46 5.41
CA TYR A 318 -18.06 -1.49 3.94
C TYR A 318 -17.52 -2.81 3.38
N SER A 319 -17.06 -3.72 4.23
CA SER A 319 -16.38 -4.95 3.81
C SER A 319 -15.20 -4.68 2.85
N LEU A 320 -14.58 -3.50 2.95
CA LEU A 320 -13.45 -3.10 2.12
C LEU A 320 -12.14 -3.57 2.75
N PRO A 321 -11.24 -4.18 1.97
CA PRO A 321 -9.90 -4.48 2.42
C PRO A 321 -9.09 -3.21 2.69
N ILE A 322 -8.30 -3.23 3.76
CA ILE A 322 -7.26 -2.26 4.02
C ILE A 322 -5.97 -2.84 3.49
N HIS A 323 -5.45 -2.28 2.40
CA HIS A 323 -4.29 -2.87 1.73
C HIS A 323 -2.95 -2.50 2.36
N ALA A 324 -2.84 -1.27 2.84
CA ALA A 324 -1.59 -0.78 3.40
C ALA A 324 -1.80 0.41 4.34
N LEU A 325 -0.78 0.66 5.16
CA LEU A 325 -0.69 1.77 6.10
C LEU A 325 0.51 2.65 5.76
N GLY A 326 0.28 3.97 5.63
CA GLY A 326 1.34 4.98 5.51
C GLY A 326 1.76 5.45 6.89
N VAL A 327 3.02 5.19 7.25
CA VAL A 327 3.58 5.42 8.58
C VAL A 327 4.71 6.45 8.58
N GLY A 328 4.77 7.30 7.56
CA GLY A 328 5.77 8.35 7.40
C GLY A 328 5.93 8.79 5.94
N GLU A 329 6.87 9.71 5.69
CA GLU A 329 7.06 10.34 4.38
C GLU A 329 8.05 9.61 3.46
N LYS A 330 8.94 8.77 4.01
CA LYS A 330 9.95 8.06 3.23
C LYS A 330 9.32 7.08 2.25
N ILE A 331 10.02 6.76 1.17
CA ILE A 331 9.54 5.89 0.12
C ILE A 331 9.15 4.48 0.63
N ASP A 332 9.80 4.01 1.67
CA ASP A 332 9.55 2.70 2.28
C ASP A 332 8.50 2.74 3.41
N ASP A 333 7.99 3.93 3.78
CA ASP A 333 7.01 4.10 4.85
C ASP A 333 5.56 3.79 4.37
N LEU A 334 5.39 2.74 3.56
CA LEU A 334 4.10 2.14 3.21
C LEU A 334 4.17 0.65 3.54
N ILE A 335 3.53 0.24 4.62
CA ILE A 335 3.56 -1.14 5.12
C ILE A 335 2.29 -1.89 4.72
N PRO A 336 2.35 -3.19 4.44
CA PRO A 336 1.14 -3.98 4.24
C PRO A 336 0.31 -4.00 5.52
N PHE A 337 -1.01 -4.01 5.38
CA PHE A 337 -1.89 -4.17 6.53
C PHE A 337 -1.98 -5.65 6.92
N ILE A 338 -1.55 -5.95 8.13
CA ILE A 338 -1.67 -7.28 8.76
C ILE A 338 -2.54 -7.11 10.00
N PRO A 339 -3.78 -7.64 10.03
CA PRO A 339 -4.72 -7.43 11.13
C PRO A 339 -4.12 -7.71 12.50
N LYS A 340 -3.47 -8.84 12.68
CA LYS A 340 -2.87 -9.24 13.94
C LYS A 340 -1.83 -8.24 14.46
N ASP A 341 -0.95 -7.77 13.57
CA ASP A 341 0.10 -6.83 13.92
C ASP A 341 -0.49 -5.45 14.28
N PHE A 342 -1.52 -5.03 13.54
CA PHE A 342 -2.25 -3.80 13.83
C PHE A 342 -2.93 -3.84 15.19
N ILE A 343 -3.63 -4.95 15.52
CA ILE A 343 -4.32 -5.13 16.79
C ILE A 343 -3.32 -5.15 17.95
N ASN A 344 -2.21 -5.88 17.82
CA ASN A 344 -1.15 -5.89 18.81
C ASN A 344 -0.59 -4.49 19.07
N ALA A 345 -0.35 -3.70 18.02
CA ALA A 345 0.08 -2.32 18.15
C ALA A 345 -0.97 -1.43 18.83
N LEU A 346 -2.25 -1.61 18.50
CA LEU A 346 -3.37 -0.86 19.07
C LEU A 346 -3.57 -1.19 20.56
N LEU A 347 -3.43 -2.45 20.96
CA LEU A 347 -3.58 -2.90 22.34
C LEU A 347 -2.29 -2.71 23.17
N GLY A 348 -1.19 -2.33 22.55
CA GLY A 348 0.09 -2.11 23.21
C GLY A 348 0.83 -3.39 23.59
N ASP A 349 0.51 -4.51 22.94
CA ASP A 349 1.21 -5.78 23.13
C ASP A 349 2.48 -5.80 22.28
N ASN A 350 3.58 -5.39 22.88
CA ASN A 350 4.93 -5.56 22.31
C ASN A 350 5.43 -7.00 22.53
N THR A 351 4.69 -8.01 22.09
CA THR A 351 5.12 -9.42 22.19
C THR A 351 6.27 -9.78 21.22
N GLY A 352 7.09 -8.79 20.85
CA GLY A 352 8.38 -8.98 20.19
C GLY A 352 9.54 -9.28 21.15
N GLU A 353 9.36 -9.07 22.44
CA GLU A 353 10.32 -9.44 23.49
C GLU A 353 9.79 -10.68 24.25
N LYS A 354 10.00 -11.86 23.68
CA LYS A 354 10.09 -13.06 24.52
C LYS A 354 11.41 -12.96 25.28
N LYS A 355 11.27 -12.85 26.61
CA LYS A 355 12.36 -13.11 27.55
C LYS A 355 13.05 -14.44 27.30
#